data_ad0562d54e975475d3fe6062fc85a42f
#
_entry.id   ad0562d54e975475d3fe6062fc85a42f
#
_cell.length_a   1.000
_cell.length_b   1.000
_cell.length_c   1.000
_cell.angle_alpha   90.00
_cell.angle_beta   90.00
_cell.angle_gamma   90.00
#
_symmetry.space_group_name_H-M   'P 1'
#
loop_
_entity.id
_entity.type
_entity.pdbx_description
1 polymer ?
#
loop_
_entity_poly.entity_id
_entity_poly.type
_entity_poly.pdbx_seq_one_letter_code
_entity_poly.pdbx_strand_id
1 'polypeptide(L)'
;MYRGISIFIVFLFVTAALLASAVSADEWALPKKAKYYSPNKKYYLEVTPKKLESQLKYFEDKVDKKENAGAVKGLRDNQAKATLYVRRSDGAYSRKSEFPLVNEVSPVSALVSNDGNYVVTFDNWHGVGYGDDVVVLYRPNGSVIKKFALEDLLTEGDIETLPHSVSSIWWGGDHYIDDSSDLLVLKIISNRKSPWEDGATFRELKLELATGRTLEPKRDLFPQPRVFGSVDAGTTPELSQASPGKPICSAATDNFDSADAIRISSEQLYAKAKERPLPPYPVIAKAAHAEGTVIVEVLVSTSGNVICARSLSGHPLFRAASIAAVLKWKFEPVEAAGRSAKVVGTVAINFKLTEKDMNPNNQPRN
;
A
#
# COMPACT_ATOMS: atom_id res chain seq x y z
N MET A 1 -19.62 -47.35 -64.03
CA MET A 1 -19.87 -45.93 -63.77
C MET A 1 -20.22 -45.78 -62.29
N TYR A 2 -19.26 -45.48 -61.45
CA TYR A 2 -19.47 -45.20 -60.03
C TYR A 2 -19.08 -43.76 -59.77
N ARG A 3 -20.05 -42.96 -59.35
CA ARG A 3 -19.83 -41.58 -58.89
C ARG A 3 -19.48 -41.60 -57.39
N GLY A 4 -18.26 -41.16 -57.10
CA GLY A 4 -17.83 -40.96 -55.71
C GLY A 4 -18.43 -39.70 -55.09
N ILE A 5 -19.01 -39.86 -53.90
CA ILE A 5 -19.49 -38.78 -53.05
C ILE A 5 -18.33 -38.44 -52.08
N SER A 6 -17.72 -37.24 -52.28
CA SER A 6 -16.74 -36.67 -51.32
C SER A 6 -17.49 -36.06 -50.16
N ILE A 7 -17.29 -36.63 -49.00
CA ILE A 7 -17.77 -36.08 -47.72
C ILE A 7 -16.73 -35.06 -47.24
N PHE A 8 -17.07 -33.75 -47.27
CA PHE A 8 -16.31 -32.70 -46.62
C PHE A 8 -16.62 -32.74 -45.11
N ILE A 9 -15.66 -33.18 -44.31
CA ILE A 9 -15.71 -33.04 -42.84
C ILE A 9 -15.22 -31.63 -42.52
N VAL A 10 -16.13 -30.75 -42.14
CA VAL A 10 -15.83 -29.44 -41.61
C VAL A 10 -15.44 -29.63 -40.13
N PHE A 11 -14.18 -29.56 -39.82
CA PHE A 11 -13.69 -29.44 -38.46
C PHE A 11 -13.98 -28.03 -37.95
N LEU A 12 -15.00 -27.91 -37.10
CA LEU A 12 -15.31 -26.70 -36.37
C LEU A 12 -14.34 -26.62 -35.18
N PHE A 13 -13.26 -25.86 -35.33
CA PHE A 13 -12.41 -25.49 -34.20
C PHE A 13 -13.15 -24.45 -33.34
N VAL A 14 -13.74 -24.92 -32.26
CA VAL A 14 -14.20 -24.06 -31.18
C VAL A 14 -12.98 -23.62 -30.38
N THR A 15 -12.42 -22.48 -30.71
CA THR A 15 -11.45 -21.82 -29.89
C THR A 15 -12.18 -21.27 -28.66
N ALA A 16 -12.12 -22.02 -27.57
CA ALA A 16 -12.46 -21.48 -26.25
C ALA A 16 -11.42 -20.41 -25.90
N ALA A 17 -11.76 -19.15 -26.13
CA ALA A 17 -11.01 -18.04 -25.61
C ALA A 17 -11.14 -18.08 -24.09
N LEU A 18 -10.16 -18.65 -23.40
CA LEU A 18 -9.93 -18.46 -21.99
C LEU A 18 -9.68 -16.95 -21.80
N LEU A 19 -10.71 -16.24 -21.37
CA LEU A 19 -10.57 -14.92 -20.78
C LEU A 19 -9.78 -15.09 -19.48
N ALA A 20 -8.44 -15.15 -19.60
CA ALA A 20 -7.57 -14.90 -18.48
C ALA A 20 -7.87 -13.46 -18.05
N SER A 21 -8.56 -13.29 -16.94
CA SER A 21 -8.64 -12.00 -16.25
C SER A 21 -7.19 -11.58 -16.01
N ALA A 22 -6.70 -10.66 -16.82
CA ALA A 22 -5.42 -10.02 -16.56
C ALA A 22 -5.56 -9.38 -15.18
N VAL A 23 -4.93 -9.98 -14.18
CA VAL A 23 -4.65 -9.31 -12.92
C VAL A 23 -3.78 -8.14 -13.35
N SER A 24 -4.39 -6.97 -13.43
CA SER A 24 -3.67 -5.73 -13.69
C SER A 24 -2.72 -5.55 -12.51
N ALA A 25 -1.46 -5.92 -12.70
CA ALA A 25 -0.40 -5.47 -11.82
C ALA A 25 -0.43 -3.94 -11.86
N ASP A 26 -0.32 -3.26 -10.71
CA ASP A 26 -0.18 -1.82 -10.63
C ASP A 26 1.04 -1.40 -11.47
N GLU A 27 0.83 -1.09 -12.73
CA GLU A 27 1.88 -0.64 -13.64
C GLU A 27 1.99 0.88 -13.48
N TRP A 28 2.91 1.30 -12.63
CA TRP A 28 3.22 2.71 -12.43
C TRP A 28 3.97 3.25 -13.65
N ALA A 29 3.28 3.95 -14.51
CA ALA A 29 3.94 4.70 -15.59
C ALA A 29 4.90 5.74 -14.99
N LEU A 30 6.03 6.02 -15.69
CA LEU A 30 6.93 7.09 -15.25
C LEU A 30 6.16 8.41 -15.14
N PRO A 31 6.36 9.17 -14.05
CA PRO A 31 5.59 10.37 -13.80
C PRO A 31 5.94 11.44 -14.85
N LYS A 32 4.92 12.16 -15.26
CA LYS A 32 5.02 13.25 -16.23
C LYS A 32 4.79 14.58 -15.53
N LYS A 33 5.30 15.65 -16.16
CA LYS A 33 4.99 17.01 -15.74
C LYS A 33 3.47 17.22 -15.70
N ALA A 34 2.95 17.73 -14.58
CA ALA A 34 1.53 17.92 -14.35
C ALA A 34 1.23 19.34 -13.87
N LYS A 35 0.02 19.83 -14.14
CA LYS A 35 -0.47 21.15 -13.71
C LYS A 35 -1.71 20.98 -12.84
N TYR A 36 -1.71 21.61 -11.68
CA TYR A 36 -2.80 21.63 -10.72
C TYR A 36 -3.28 23.06 -10.53
N TYR A 37 -4.52 23.33 -10.88
CA TYR A 37 -5.10 24.67 -10.82
C TYR A 37 -5.84 24.89 -9.49
N SER A 38 -5.72 26.11 -8.94
CA SER A 38 -6.65 26.54 -7.88
C SER A 38 -8.08 26.55 -8.40
N PRO A 39 -9.11 26.34 -7.55
CA PRO A 39 -10.52 26.33 -7.98
C PRO A 39 -10.92 27.59 -8.78
N ASN A 40 -10.44 28.76 -8.37
CA ASN A 40 -10.70 30.05 -9.07
C ASN A 40 -9.79 30.27 -10.29
N LYS A 41 -8.90 29.33 -10.63
CA LYS A 41 -7.92 29.42 -11.73
C LYS A 41 -7.01 30.65 -11.69
N LYS A 42 -6.87 31.29 -10.54
CA LYS A 42 -5.93 32.40 -10.34
C LYS A 42 -4.50 31.93 -10.20
N TYR A 43 -4.30 30.73 -9.66
CA TYR A 43 -3.01 30.09 -9.50
C TYR A 43 -2.99 28.71 -10.16
N TYR A 44 -1.81 28.26 -10.55
CA TYR A 44 -1.57 26.86 -10.78
C TYR A 44 -0.17 26.47 -10.35
N LEU A 45 -0.04 25.22 -9.91
CA LEU A 45 1.22 24.55 -9.61
C LEU A 45 1.61 23.67 -10.78
N GLU A 46 2.82 23.83 -11.31
CA GLU A 46 3.43 22.89 -12.24
C GLU A 46 4.40 21.99 -11.47
N VAL A 47 4.10 20.72 -11.39
CA VAL A 47 4.98 19.71 -10.80
C VAL A 47 5.86 19.13 -11.91
N THR A 48 7.16 19.22 -11.74
CA THR A 48 8.17 18.60 -12.61
C THR A 48 8.80 17.44 -11.83
N PRO A 49 8.56 16.20 -12.24
CA PRO A 49 9.13 15.02 -11.61
C PRO A 49 10.66 14.97 -11.73
N LYS A 50 11.31 14.25 -10.82
CA LYS A 50 12.66 13.73 -11.01
C LYS A 50 12.69 12.87 -12.28
N LYS A 51 13.67 13.08 -13.13
CA LYS A 51 13.83 12.26 -14.33
C LYS A 51 14.50 10.94 -13.98
N LEU A 52 13.84 9.85 -14.34
CA LEU A 52 14.34 8.49 -14.15
C LEU A 52 14.75 7.88 -15.48
N GLU A 53 15.79 7.05 -15.50
CA GLU A 53 16.18 6.24 -16.66
C GLU A 53 15.07 5.24 -16.99
N SER A 54 14.60 4.53 -15.98
CA SER A 54 13.46 3.60 -16.06
C SER A 54 12.91 3.33 -14.66
N GLN A 55 11.72 2.76 -14.60
CA GLN A 55 11.14 2.29 -13.36
C GLN A 55 11.99 1.16 -12.74
N LEU A 56 12.38 0.19 -13.55
CA LEU A 56 13.22 -0.93 -13.11
C LEU A 56 14.52 -0.43 -12.48
N LYS A 57 15.22 0.49 -13.16
CA LYS A 57 16.48 1.06 -12.66
C LYS A 57 16.30 1.78 -11.32
N TYR A 58 15.17 2.47 -11.13
CA TYR A 58 14.86 3.10 -9.86
C TYR A 58 14.77 2.09 -8.71
N PHE A 59 14.03 0.99 -8.91
CA PHE A 59 13.87 -0.03 -7.88
C PHE A 59 15.16 -0.81 -7.61
N GLU A 60 15.93 -1.15 -8.64
CA GLU A 60 17.25 -1.76 -8.48
C GLU A 60 18.17 -0.88 -7.60
N ASP A 61 18.25 0.41 -7.91
CA ASP A 61 19.08 1.34 -7.16
C ASP A 61 18.58 1.55 -5.73
N LYS A 62 17.27 1.46 -5.49
CA LYS A 62 16.68 1.49 -4.14
C LYS A 62 17.08 0.28 -3.31
N VAL A 63 17.07 -0.90 -3.92
CA VAL A 63 17.53 -2.14 -3.28
C VAL A 63 19.01 -2.02 -2.90
N ASP A 64 19.82 -1.47 -3.82
CA ASP A 64 21.25 -1.22 -3.60
C ASP A 64 21.54 -0.02 -2.66
N LYS A 65 20.51 0.63 -2.14
CA LYS A 65 20.61 1.83 -1.26
C LYS A 65 21.39 2.99 -1.86
N LYS A 66 21.33 3.19 -3.19
CA LYS A 66 21.97 4.30 -3.87
C LYS A 66 21.21 5.61 -3.60
N GLU A 67 21.94 6.68 -3.29
CA GLU A 67 21.37 8.00 -2.95
C GLU A 67 20.48 8.58 -4.07
N ASN A 68 20.84 8.37 -5.32
CA ASN A 68 20.11 8.91 -6.48
C ASN A 68 19.46 7.81 -7.31
N ALA A 69 18.68 6.94 -6.67
CA ALA A 69 18.04 5.81 -7.31
C ALA A 69 17.37 6.18 -8.64
N GLY A 70 17.68 5.43 -9.69
CA GLY A 70 17.13 5.55 -11.04
C GLY A 70 17.42 6.86 -11.75
N ALA A 71 18.24 7.75 -11.23
CA ALA A 71 18.48 9.06 -11.81
C ALA A 71 19.23 8.96 -13.14
N VAL A 72 18.81 9.75 -14.13
CA VAL A 72 19.51 9.90 -15.41
C VAL A 72 20.90 10.47 -15.15
N LYS A 73 21.94 9.80 -15.64
CA LYS A 73 23.34 10.23 -15.48
C LYS A 73 23.60 11.59 -16.11
N GLY A 74 24.38 12.43 -15.41
CA GLY A 74 24.84 13.74 -15.93
C GLY A 74 23.80 14.86 -15.81
N LEU A 75 22.60 14.63 -15.32
CA LEU A 75 21.65 15.69 -14.99
C LEU A 75 22.01 16.30 -13.63
N ARG A 76 22.34 17.60 -13.64
CA ARG A 76 22.43 18.40 -12.41
C ARG A 76 21.01 18.75 -11.95
N ASP A 77 20.81 18.88 -10.64
CA ASP A 77 19.54 19.28 -10.00
C ASP A 77 18.34 18.39 -10.41
N ASN A 78 18.57 17.07 -10.55
CA ASN A 78 17.54 16.10 -10.91
C ASN A 78 16.74 15.70 -9.67
N GLN A 79 15.86 16.59 -9.22
CA GLN A 79 14.92 16.37 -8.11
C GLN A 79 13.50 16.76 -8.52
N ALA A 80 12.51 16.25 -7.80
CA ALA A 80 11.15 16.70 -7.98
C ALA A 80 11.02 18.17 -7.55
N LYS A 81 10.34 18.98 -8.34
CA LYS A 81 10.14 20.39 -8.03
C LYS A 81 8.76 20.89 -8.45
N ALA A 82 8.31 21.92 -7.75
CA ALA A 82 7.10 22.63 -8.06
C ALA A 82 7.41 24.06 -8.49
N THR A 83 6.68 24.55 -9.51
CA THR A 83 6.69 25.95 -9.91
C THR A 83 5.27 26.50 -9.77
N LEU A 84 5.10 27.50 -8.91
CA LEU A 84 3.84 28.17 -8.71
C LEU A 84 3.71 29.37 -9.66
N TYR A 85 2.59 29.45 -10.34
CA TYR A 85 2.26 30.52 -11.27
C TYR A 85 1.02 31.30 -10.79
N VAL A 86 0.99 32.59 -11.10
CA VAL A 86 -0.14 33.47 -10.82
C VAL A 86 -0.65 34.10 -12.14
N ARG A 87 -1.99 34.15 -12.28
CA ARG A 87 -2.64 34.79 -13.44
C ARG A 87 -2.60 36.30 -13.30
N ARG A 88 -2.07 36.94 -14.32
CA ARG A 88 -2.00 38.39 -14.42
C ARG A 88 -3.33 38.99 -14.95
N SER A 89 -3.42 40.31 -14.93
CA SER A 89 -4.60 41.07 -15.44
C SER A 89 -4.82 40.86 -16.96
N ASP A 90 -3.77 40.61 -17.71
CA ASP A 90 -3.80 40.29 -19.16
C ASP A 90 -4.25 38.85 -19.45
N GLY A 91 -4.54 38.06 -18.42
CA GLY A 91 -4.93 36.65 -18.52
C GLY A 91 -3.77 35.66 -18.64
N ALA A 92 -2.54 36.12 -18.88
CA ALA A 92 -1.36 35.27 -18.93
C ALA A 92 -0.91 34.88 -17.52
N TYR A 93 -0.18 33.77 -17.43
CA TYR A 93 0.41 33.33 -16.17
C TYR A 93 1.87 33.75 -16.10
N SER A 94 2.28 34.26 -14.93
CA SER A 94 3.67 34.54 -14.61
C SER A 94 4.13 33.69 -13.44
N ARG A 95 5.41 33.31 -13.44
CA ARG A 95 6.02 32.52 -12.36
C ARG A 95 6.06 33.35 -11.07
N LYS A 96 5.53 32.80 -9.99
CA LYS A 96 5.56 33.37 -8.65
C LYS A 96 6.76 32.83 -7.84
N SER A 97 6.96 31.51 -7.85
CA SER A 97 8.05 30.83 -7.13
C SER A 97 8.37 29.47 -7.75
N GLU A 98 9.53 28.93 -7.40
CA GLU A 98 9.94 27.55 -7.68
C GLU A 98 10.68 26.98 -6.50
N PHE A 99 10.42 25.74 -6.15
CA PHE A 99 10.99 25.11 -4.97
C PHE A 99 11.06 23.57 -5.15
N PRO A 100 12.00 22.90 -4.46
CA PRO A 100 12.05 21.45 -4.43
C PRO A 100 10.88 20.87 -3.65
N LEU A 101 10.41 19.69 -4.08
CA LEU A 101 9.43 18.91 -3.35
C LEU A 101 10.11 17.89 -2.43
N VAL A 102 9.44 17.56 -1.34
CA VAL A 102 9.88 16.49 -0.43
C VAL A 102 9.74 15.12 -1.08
N ASN A 103 8.69 14.95 -1.92
CA ASN A 103 8.45 13.72 -2.66
C ASN A 103 9.65 13.39 -3.54
N GLU A 104 10.26 12.23 -3.37
CA GLU A 104 11.54 11.87 -3.99
C GLU A 104 11.51 11.94 -5.53
N VAL A 105 10.46 11.38 -6.12
CA VAL A 105 10.31 11.33 -7.59
C VAL A 105 9.22 12.25 -8.07
N SER A 106 8.04 12.17 -7.48
CA SER A 106 6.88 13.03 -7.75
C SER A 106 5.79 12.76 -6.74
N PRO A 107 5.00 13.75 -6.33
CA PRO A 107 3.71 13.46 -5.73
C PRO A 107 2.75 12.85 -6.77
N VAL A 108 1.75 12.13 -6.29
CA VAL A 108 0.66 11.59 -7.12
C VAL A 108 -0.30 12.69 -7.51
N SER A 109 -0.60 13.61 -6.58
CA SER A 109 -1.46 14.76 -6.84
C SER A 109 -1.05 15.98 -6.00
N ALA A 110 -1.63 17.15 -6.33
CA ALA A 110 -1.40 18.36 -5.57
C ALA A 110 -2.62 19.29 -5.60
N LEU A 111 -2.70 20.17 -4.61
CA LEU A 111 -3.67 21.25 -4.51
C LEU A 111 -2.97 22.60 -4.33
N VAL A 112 -3.63 23.66 -4.76
CA VAL A 112 -3.23 25.06 -4.56
C VAL A 112 -4.43 25.85 -4.06
N SER A 113 -4.24 26.64 -3.00
CA SER A 113 -5.29 27.52 -2.46
C SER A 113 -5.63 28.66 -3.44
N ASN A 114 -6.81 29.19 -3.33
CA ASN A 114 -7.32 30.28 -4.19
C ASN A 114 -6.54 31.58 -4.07
N ASP A 115 -5.88 31.81 -2.96
CA ASP A 115 -5.00 32.96 -2.69
C ASP A 115 -3.52 32.67 -3.05
N GLY A 116 -3.19 31.39 -3.35
CA GLY A 116 -1.83 30.93 -3.65
C GLY A 116 -0.87 31.00 -2.47
N ASN A 117 -1.37 30.92 -1.24
CA ASN A 117 -0.58 30.93 -0.01
C ASN A 117 -0.26 29.55 0.52
N TYR A 118 -0.94 28.51 0.00
CA TYR A 118 -0.72 27.13 0.38
C TYR A 118 -0.64 26.23 -0.84
N VAL A 119 0.28 25.28 -0.76
CA VAL A 119 0.41 24.16 -1.69
C VAL A 119 0.38 22.89 -0.85
N VAL A 120 -0.34 21.90 -1.33
CA VAL A 120 -0.42 20.57 -0.69
C VAL A 120 -0.06 19.53 -1.74
N THR A 121 0.81 18.59 -1.39
CA THR A 121 1.09 17.42 -2.22
C THR A 121 0.63 16.15 -1.51
N PHE A 122 0.24 15.17 -2.29
CA PHE A 122 -0.28 13.90 -1.80
C PHE A 122 0.50 12.74 -2.39
N ASP A 123 0.84 11.81 -1.51
CA ASP A 123 1.45 10.52 -1.80
C ASP A 123 2.74 10.60 -2.61
N ASN A 124 3.41 9.50 -2.70
CA ASN A 124 4.60 9.35 -3.53
C ASN A 124 4.28 8.50 -4.76
N TRP A 125 4.85 8.87 -5.88
CA TRP A 125 4.87 8.00 -7.04
C TRP A 125 5.32 6.59 -6.64
N HIS A 126 4.60 5.57 -7.04
CA HIS A 126 4.72 4.14 -6.68
C HIS A 126 4.51 3.76 -5.20
N GLY A 127 3.93 4.64 -4.38
CA GLY A 127 3.78 4.36 -2.95
C GLY A 127 2.64 5.15 -2.31
N VAL A 128 1.42 5.06 -2.85
CA VAL A 128 0.23 5.71 -2.27
C VAL A 128 0.03 5.23 -0.83
N GLY A 129 -0.13 6.17 0.11
CA GLY A 129 -0.35 5.87 1.52
C GLY A 129 0.89 5.38 2.28
N TYR A 130 2.07 5.30 1.64
CA TYR A 130 3.31 4.86 2.28
C TYR A 130 4.33 5.99 2.40
N GLY A 131 5.08 5.98 3.50
CA GLY A 131 6.15 6.92 3.79
C GLY A 131 5.73 8.09 4.68
N ASP A 132 6.70 8.97 5.01
CA ASP A 132 6.52 10.07 5.96
C ASP A 132 5.92 11.33 5.32
N ASP A 133 5.61 11.29 4.03
CA ASP A 133 5.23 12.40 3.18
C ASP A 133 4.00 12.07 2.32
N VAL A 134 3.06 11.33 2.92
CA VAL A 134 1.74 11.04 2.31
C VAL A 134 0.95 12.32 2.09
N VAL A 135 1.01 13.27 3.02
CA VAL A 135 0.49 14.63 2.85
C VAL A 135 1.56 15.63 3.27
N VAL A 136 1.89 16.57 2.38
CA VAL A 136 2.85 17.63 2.69
C VAL A 136 2.25 19.00 2.43
N LEU A 137 2.28 19.85 3.45
CA LEU A 137 1.83 21.24 3.37
C LEU A 137 3.04 22.15 3.17
N TYR A 138 2.94 23.05 2.20
CA TYR A 138 3.98 24.03 1.88
C TYR A 138 3.43 25.45 1.86
N ARG A 139 4.30 26.41 2.20
CA ARG A 139 4.12 27.82 1.84
C ARG A 139 4.51 28.06 0.38
N PRO A 140 4.12 29.18 -0.22
CA PRO A 140 4.39 29.42 -1.65
C PRO A 140 5.88 29.59 -1.99
N ASN A 141 6.73 29.78 -0.99
CA ASN A 141 8.20 29.82 -1.15
C ASN A 141 8.86 28.43 -1.03
N GLY A 142 8.06 27.38 -0.82
CA GLY A 142 8.54 26.01 -0.67
C GLY A 142 8.91 25.58 0.74
N SER A 143 8.80 26.48 1.73
CA SER A 143 9.02 26.06 3.11
C SER A 143 7.91 25.08 3.54
N VAL A 144 8.32 23.92 4.07
CA VAL A 144 7.40 22.90 4.57
C VAL A 144 6.77 23.39 5.87
N ILE A 145 5.45 23.41 5.91
CA ILE A 145 4.67 23.67 7.13
C ILE A 145 4.61 22.41 7.95
N LYS A 146 4.18 21.29 7.33
CA LYS A 146 4.11 20.00 8.00
C LYS A 146 4.08 18.85 6.98
N LYS A 147 4.61 17.70 7.39
CA LYS A 147 4.49 16.42 6.71
C LYS A 147 3.68 15.48 7.56
N PHE A 148 3.00 14.56 6.91
CA PHE A 148 2.24 13.51 7.56
C PHE A 148 2.50 12.18 6.87
N ALA A 149 2.81 11.19 7.66
CA ALA A 149 2.59 9.80 7.33
C ALA A 149 1.09 9.46 7.50
N LEU A 150 0.65 8.33 7.00
CA LEU A 150 -0.75 7.92 7.15
C LEU A 150 -1.08 7.65 8.63
N GLU A 151 -0.12 7.15 9.38
CA GLU A 151 -0.18 6.89 10.83
C GLU A 151 -0.34 8.18 11.65
N ASP A 152 0.04 9.34 11.13
CA ASP A 152 -0.21 10.63 11.79
C ASP A 152 -1.68 11.05 11.70
N LEU A 153 -2.38 10.59 10.67
CA LEU A 153 -3.75 10.96 10.35
C LEU A 153 -4.79 9.93 10.83
N LEU A 154 -4.45 8.65 10.78
CA LEU A 154 -5.34 7.52 11.03
C LEU A 154 -4.83 6.63 12.16
N THR A 155 -5.71 5.84 12.75
CA THR A 155 -5.30 4.78 13.67
C THR A 155 -4.74 3.59 12.90
N GLU A 156 -3.90 2.78 13.55
CA GLU A 156 -3.36 1.56 12.94
C GLU A 156 -4.48 0.63 12.46
N GLY A 157 -5.52 0.45 13.28
CA GLY A 157 -6.68 -0.37 12.92
C GLY A 157 -7.47 0.15 11.72
N ASP A 158 -7.52 1.48 11.54
CA ASP A 158 -8.12 2.07 10.34
C ASP A 158 -7.27 1.77 9.10
N ILE A 159 -5.95 1.98 9.19
CA ILE A 159 -5.02 1.74 8.09
C ILE A 159 -5.08 0.29 7.63
N GLU A 160 -5.14 -0.66 8.55
CA GLU A 160 -5.27 -2.09 8.24
C GLU A 160 -6.57 -2.44 7.52
N THR A 161 -7.62 -1.64 7.72
CA THR A 161 -8.94 -1.88 7.10
C THR A 161 -9.09 -1.25 5.73
N LEU A 162 -8.22 -0.31 5.36
CA LEU A 162 -8.27 0.36 4.07
C LEU A 162 -7.98 -0.64 2.93
N PRO A 163 -8.61 -0.46 1.76
CA PRO A 163 -8.26 -1.25 0.59
C PRO A 163 -6.81 -0.96 0.20
N HIS A 164 -6.06 -2.01 -0.10
CA HIS A 164 -4.65 -1.88 -0.46
C HIS A 164 -4.21 -2.91 -1.50
N SER A 165 -3.17 -2.56 -2.22
CA SER A 165 -2.38 -3.47 -3.05
C SER A 165 -0.98 -3.65 -2.45
N VAL A 166 -0.09 -4.30 -3.18
CA VAL A 166 1.30 -4.49 -2.74
C VAL A 166 2.05 -3.15 -2.60
N SER A 167 1.71 -2.16 -3.41
CA SER A 167 2.40 -0.86 -3.51
C SER A 167 1.57 0.33 -3.07
N SER A 168 0.31 0.14 -2.71
CA SER A 168 -0.61 1.24 -2.43
C SER A 168 -1.61 0.90 -1.34
N ILE A 169 -1.85 1.86 -0.44
CA ILE A 169 -2.99 1.91 0.46
C ILE A 169 -3.92 2.98 -0.10
N TRP A 170 -5.08 2.60 -0.59
CA TRP A 170 -6.05 3.56 -1.15
C TRP A 170 -6.86 4.17 0.00
N TRP A 171 -6.28 5.18 0.62
CA TRP A 171 -6.77 5.77 1.86
C TRP A 171 -7.77 6.90 1.65
N GLY A 172 -7.73 7.55 0.49
CA GLY A 172 -8.51 8.76 0.28
C GLY A 172 -9.04 8.96 -1.14
N GLY A 173 -9.90 9.94 -1.27
CA GLY A 173 -10.52 10.37 -2.52
C GLY A 173 -10.18 11.82 -2.86
N ASP A 174 -11.11 12.51 -3.49
CA ASP A 174 -10.95 13.91 -3.92
C ASP A 174 -10.81 14.85 -2.72
N HIS A 175 -9.57 15.06 -2.27
CA HIS A 175 -9.22 16.02 -1.24
C HIS A 175 -9.40 17.45 -1.78
N TYR A 176 -9.69 18.40 -0.91
CA TYR A 176 -9.84 19.79 -1.32
C TYR A 176 -9.41 20.78 -0.25
N ILE A 177 -9.16 22.01 -0.67
CA ILE A 177 -8.96 23.16 0.22
C ILE A 177 -10.29 23.89 0.34
N ASP A 178 -10.78 24.07 1.58
CA ASP A 178 -11.83 25.00 1.89
C ASP A 178 -11.19 26.38 2.13
N ASP A 179 -11.13 27.16 1.05
CA ASP A 179 -10.51 28.50 1.08
C ASP A 179 -11.28 29.49 1.97
N SER A 180 -12.52 29.20 2.36
CA SER A 180 -13.31 30.07 3.24
C SER A 180 -12.90 29.97 4.70
N SER A 181 -12.34 28.84 5.08
CA SER A 181 -11.93 28.51 6.45
C SER A 181 -10.44 28.20 6.60
N ASP A 182 -9.65 28.33 5.52
CA ASP A 182 -8.22 27.97 5.48
C ASP A 182 -7.96 26.52 5.93
N LEU A 183 -8.83 25.60 5.54
CA LEU A 183 -8.73 24.20 5.92
C LEU A 183 -8.38 23.30 4.72
N LEU A 184 -7.51 22.35 4.95
CA LEU A 184 -7.37 21.17 4.11
C LEU A 184 -8.40 20.13 4.57
N VAL A 185 -9.25 19.69 3.64
CA VAL A 185 -10.23 18.64 3.88
C VAL A 185 -9.78 17.37 3.19
N LEU A 186 -9.41 16.39 3.98
CA LEU A 186 -9.04 15.06 3.53
C LEU A 186 -10.29 14.19 3.52
N LYS A 187 -10.64 13.64 2.36
CA LYS A 187 -11.67 12.61 2.25
C LYS A 187 -11.04 11.26 2.43
N ILE A 188 -11.29 10.64 3.57
CA ILE A 188 -10.77 9.33 3.95
C ILE A 188 -11.83 8.27 3.65
N ILE A 189 -11.43 7.17 3.04
CA ILE A 189 -12.32 6.01 2.82
C ILE A 189 -12.89 5.57 4.18
N SER A 190 -14.20 5.44 4.26
CA SER A 190 -14.93 5.03 5.47
C SER A 190 -15.66 3.70 5.31
N ASN A 191 -15.49 3.03 4.18
CA ASN A 191 -15.86 1.65 3.95
C ASN A 191 -14.71 0.93 3.24
N ARG A 192 -14.78 -0.37 3.11
CA ARG A 192 -13.69 -1.19 2.56
C ARG A 192 -13.62 -1.19 1.03
N LYS A 193 -14.25 -0.21 0.37
CA LYS A 193 -14.26 -0.07 -1.08
C LYS A 193 -13.13 0.84 -1.54
N SER A 194 -12.57 0.54 -2.70
CA SER A 194 -11.59 1.45 -3.35
C SER A 194 -12.24 2.79 -3.71
N PRO A 195 -11.48 3.90 -3.76
CA PRO A 195 -12.05 5.25 -3.98
C PRO A 195 -12.89 5.40 -5.27
N TRP A 196 -12.58 4.58 -6.28
CA TRP A 196 -13.27 4.58 -7.59
C TRP A 196 -14.38 3.53 -7.72
N GLU A 197 -14.63 2.78 -6.65
CA GLU A 197 -15.63 1.72 -6.65
C GLU A 197 -17.01 2.29 -6.31
N ASP A 198 -18.03 1.86 -7.05
CA ASP A 198 -19.41 2.30 -6.80
C ASP A 198 -19.82 2.06 -5.34
N GLY A 199 -20.35 3.10 -4.72
CA GLY A 199 -20.73 3.07 -3.31
C GLY A 199 -19.56 3.19 -2.34
N ALA A 200 -18.38 3.68 -2.77
CA ALA A 200 -17.34 4.14 -1.86
C ALA A 200 -17.88 5.30 -1.01
N THR A 201 -17.64 5.25 0.29
CA THR A 201 -18.02 6.31 1.23
C THR A 201 -16.80 6.94 1.86
N PHE A 202 -16.90 8.21 2.19
CA PHE A 202 -15.78 8.99 2.72
C PHE A 202 -16.19 9.69 4.01
N ARG A 203 -15.23 9.81 4.89
CA ARG A 203 -15.27 10.68 6.06
C ARG A 203 -14.29 11.84 5.83
N GLU A 204 -14.63 13.01 6.29
CA GLU A 204 -13.75 14.17 6.24
C GLU A 204 -12.89 14.27 7.50
N LEU A 205 -11.59 14.49 7.29
CA LEU A 205 -10.64 14.90 8.30
C LEU A 205 -10.15 16.30 7.92
N LYS A 206 -10.23 17.24 8.86
CA LYS A 206 -9.91 18.65 8.62
C LYS A 206 -8.61 19.06 9.30
N LEU A 207 -7.75 19.74 8.56
CA LEU A 207 -6.47 20.27 9.03
C LEU A 207 -6.37 21.76 8.74
N GLU A 208 -5.86 22.54 9.69
CA GLU A 208 -5.48 23.93 9.46
C GLU A 208 -4.32 24.02 8.48
N LEU A 209 -4.46 24.75 7.38
CA LEU A 209 -3.38 24.92 6.40
C LEU A 209 -2.16 25.63 6.99
N ALA A 210 -2.40 26.60 7.89
CA ALA A 210 -1.34 27.42 8.46
C ALA A 210 -0.36 26.64 9.37
N THR A 211 -0.85 25.59 10.04
CA THR A 211 -0.11 24.86 11.09
C THR A 211 -0.01 23.36 10.84
N GLY A 212 -0.89 22.82 10.01
CA GLY A 212 -1.08 21.38 9.86
C GLY A 212 -1.70 20.72 11.11
N ARG A 213 -2.38 21.49 11.98
CA ARG A 213 -3.08 20.93 13.14
C ARG A 213 -4.37 20.26 12.69
N THR A 214 -4.60 19.03 13.11
CA THR A 214 -5.89 18.35 12.93
C THR A 214 -6.93 18.98 13.85
N LEU A 215 -8.12 19.27 13.33
CA LEU A 215 -9.21 19.86 14.12
C LEU A 215 -9.93 18.83 14.99
N GLU A 216 -9.88 17.59 14.58
CA GLU A 216 -10.50 16.48 15.30
C GLU A 216 -9.42 15.49 15.77
N PRO A 217 -9.61 14.87 16.95
CA PRO A 217 -8.73 13.79 17.37
C PRO A 217 -8.90 12.58 16.44
N LYS A 218 -7.86 11.77 16.34
CA LYS A 218 -7.96 10.47 15.66
C LYS A 218 -9.12 9.68 16.29
N ARG A 219 -10.05 9.26 15.45
CA ARG A 219 -11.17 8.40 15.84
C ARG A 219 -11.19 7.22 14.91
N ASP A 220 -11.57 6.07 15.42
CA ASP A 220 -11.73 4.88 14.59
C ASP A 220 -12.73 5.16 13.46
N LEU A 221 -12.27 5.00 12.22
CA LEU A 221 -13.11 5.12 11.02
C LEU A 221 -14.11 3.97 10.95
N PHE A 222 -13.73 2.85 11.51
CA PHE A 222 -14.51 1.62 11.55
C PHE A 222 -14.77 1.24 13.03
N PRO A 223 -15.65 1.97 13.74
CA PRO A 223 -15.93 1.64 15.13
C PRO A 223 -16.40 0.19 15.23
N GLN A 224 -15.70 -0.60 16.02
CA GLN A 224 -16.14 -1.95 16.36
C GLN A 224 -17.51 -1.84 17.03
N PRO A 225 -18.48 -2.69 16.70
CA PRO A 225 -19.76 -2.69 17.38
C PRO A 225 -19.50 -2.85 18.87
N ARG A 226 -19.95 -1.89 19.67
CA ARG A 226 -19.89 -1.98 21.14
C ARG A 226 -20.69 -3.19 21.53
N VAL A 227 -20.03 -4.23 22.02
CA VAL A 227 -20.70 -5.38 22.62
C VAL A 227 -21.30 -4.89 23.94
N PHE A 228 -22.56 -4.50 23.89
CA PHE A 228 -23.37 -4.32 25.09
C PHE A 228 -23.90 -5.68 25.54
N GLY A 229 -23.47 -6.13 26.71
CA GLY A 229 -24.20 -7.11 27.52
C GLY A 229 -24.03 -8.55 27.08
N SER A 230 -23.59 -9.33 28.00
CA SER A 230 -23.72 -10.79 28.06
C SER A 230 -25.08 -11.28 27.60
N VAL A 231 -25.14 -12.11 26.55
CA VAL A 231 -26.25 -13.04 26.35
C VAL A 231 -25.69 -14.34 25.78
N ASP A 232 -25.97 -15.37 26.53
CA ASP A 232 -26.01 -16.80 26.29
C ASP A 232 -25.32 -17.46 25.06
N ALA A 233 -24.62 -18.50 25.44
CA ALA A 233 -24.04 -19.53 24.63
C ALA A 233 -25.08 -20.16 23.69
N GLY A 234 -24.77 -20.18 22.39
CA GLY A 234 -25.42 -21.05 21.45
C GLY A 234 -25.70 -20.46 20.09
N THR A 235 -24.67 -20.20 19.32
CA THR A 235 -24.71 -20.32 17.85
C THR A 235 -23.31 -20.07 17.31
N THR A 236 -22.73 -21.07 16.69
CA THR A 236 -21.46 -20.97 15.93
C THR A 236 -21.67 -20.07 14.71
N PRO A 237 -20.90 -18.97 14.53
CA PRO A 237 -20.92 -18.24 13.27
C PRO A 237 -20.07 -18.98 12.24
N GLU A 238 -20.70 -19.26 11.13
CA GLU A 238 -20.09 -19.74 9.89
C GLU A 238 -18.94 -18.84 9.45
N LEU A 239 -17.77 -19.43 9.18
CA LEU A 239 -16.57 -18.71 8.71
C LEU A 239 -16.85 -18.10 7.33
N SER A 240 -17.21 -16.84 7.30
CA SER A 240 -17.21 -16.02 6.09
C SER A 240 -15.76 -15.76 5.64
N GLN A 241 -15.48 -16.06 4.38
CA GLN A 241 -14.19 -16.02 3.72
C GLN A 241 -13.51 -14.65 3.87
N ALA A 242 -12.36 -14.62 4.52
CA ALA A 242 -11.53 -13.42 4.67
C ALA A 242 -10.74 -13.15 3.38
N SER A 243 -10.77 -11.91 2.91
CA SER A 243 -9.97 -11.42 1.78
C SER A 243 -8.48 -11.38 2.12
N PRO A 244 -7.56 -11.59 1.14
CA PRO A 244 -6.13 -11.65 1.40
C PRO A 244 -5.57 -10.28 1.76
N GLY A 245 -4.83 -10.19 2.87
CA GLY A 245 -4.06 -8.99 3.25
C GLY A 245 -4.14 -8.54 4.71
N LYS A 246 -4.88 -9.22 5.59
CA LYS A 246 -4.92 -8.88 7.02
C LYS A 246 -3.83 -9.61 7.81
N PRO A 247 -3.22 -8.95 8.82
CA PRO A 247 -2.78 -9.67 10.01
C PRO A 247 -4.07 -10.21 10.65
N ILE A 248 -4.40 -11.45 10.36
CA ILE A 248 -5.67 -12.02 10.80
C ILE A 248 -5.41 -12.62 12.16
N CYS A 249 -5.83 -11.91 13.19
CA CYS A 249 -6.20 -12.58 14.40
C CYS A 249 -7.58 -13.18 14.18
N SER A 250 -7.73 -14.47 14.34
CA SER A 250 -8.96 -15.22 14.07
C SER A 250 -10.13 -14.78 14.96
N ALA A 251 -9.85 -14.12 16.10
CA ALA A 251 -10.83 -13.48 16.94
C ALA A 251 -10.33 -12.13 17.45
N ALA A 252 -11.25 -11.20 17.70
CA ALA A 252 -10.94 -9.88 18.26
C ALA A 252 -10.27 -9.92 19.65
N THR A 253 -10.30 -11.07 20.32
CA THR A 253 -9.63 -11.35 21.58
C THR A 253 -8.23 -11.90 21.44
N ASP A 254 -7.81 -12.29 20.23
CA ASP A 254 -6.47 -12.81 19.98
C ASP A 254 -5.50 -11.65 19.83
N ASN A 255 -4.56 -11.51 20.74
CA ASN A 255 -3.51 -10.53 20.67
C ASN A 255 -2.18 -11.15 21.12
N PHE A 256 -1.06 -10.58 20.67
CA PHE A 256 0.28 -11.06 20.99
C PHE A 256 0.70 -10.86 22.45
N ASP A 257 0.00 -10.02 23.18
CA ASP A 257 0.24 -9.70 24.59
C ASP A 257 -0.76 -10.40 25.53
N SER A 258 -1.44 -11.43 25.00
CA SER A 258 -2.37 -12.24 25.75
C SER A 258 -1.67 -12.91 26.95
N ALA A 259 -2.22 -12.74 28.16
CA ALA A 259 -1.63 -13.26 29.40
C ALA A 259 -1.54 -14.80 29.43
N ASP A 260 -2.28 -15.48 28.56
CA ASP A 260 -2.30 -16.94 28.39
C ASP A 260 -1.33 -17.44 27.30
N ALA A 261 -0.59 -16.55 26.65
CA ALA A 261 0.37 -16.89 25.62
C ALA A 261 1.81 -16.91 26.15
N ILE A 262 2.54 -17.96 25.80
CA ILE A 262 3.94 -18.13 26.18
C ILE A 262 4.84 -17.66 25.06
N ARG A 263 5.83 -16.84 25.37
CA ARG A 263 6.86 -16.44 24.40
C ARG A 263 7.95 -17.49 24.34
N ILE A 264 8.28 -17.97 23.13
CA ILE A 264 9.36 -18.91 22.87
C ILE A 264 10.33 -18.36 21.83
N SER A 265 11.55 -18.89 21.80
CA SER A 265 12.54 -18.49 20.79
C SER A 265 12.16 -18.96 19.40
N SER A 266 12.69 -18.28 18.38
CA SER A 266 12.52 -18.70 16.98
C SER A 266 12.95 -20.16 16.75
N GLU A 267 14.05 -20.58 17.34
CA GLU A 267 14.56 -21.94 17.24
C GLU A 267 13.57 -22.97 17.78
N GLN A 268 13.03 -22.69 18.96
CA GLN A 268 12.02 -23.55 19.57
C GLN A 268 10.75 -23.64 18.73
N LEU A 269 10.34 -22.49 18.14
CA LEU A 269 9.18 -22.44 17.27
C LEU A 269 9.43 -23.21 15.98
N TYR A 270 10.59 -23.05 15.34
CA TYR A 270 10.95 -23.80 14.13
C TYR A 270 11.03 -25.31 14.35
N ALA A 271 11.51 -25.74 15.51
CA ALA A 271 11.56 -27.16 15.86
C ALA A 271 10.16 -27.80 15.95
N LYS A 272 9.13 -27.03 16.17
CA LYS A 272 7.72 -27.45 16.28
C LYS A 272 6.95 -27.33 14.95
N ALA A 273 7.56 -26.79 13.89
CA ALA A 273 6.87 -26.55 12.62
C ALA A 273 6.66 -27.84 11.82
N LYS A 274 5.39 -28.20 11.57
CA LYS A 274 4.97 -29.36 10.76
C LYS A 274 4.79 -29.02 9.30
N GLU A 275 4.08 -27.92 9.01
CA GLU A 275 3.81 -27.46 7.65
C GLU A 275 4.29 -26.02 7.52
N ARG A 276 5.11 -25.74 6.51
CA ARG A 276 5.70 -24.43 6.24
C ARG A 276 5.59 -24.10 4.74
N PRO A 277 4.37 -23.84 4.21
CA PRO A 277 4.24 -23.42 2.83
C PRO A 277 5.03 -22.14 2.59
N LEU A 278 5.85 -22.14 1.54
CA LEU A 278 6.63 -20.97 1.15
C LEU A 278 5.72 -19.94 0.49
N PRO A 279 5.97 -18.64 0.72
CA PRO A 279 5.25 -17.58 0.01
C PRO A 279 5.59 -17.62 -1.49
N PRO A 280 4.62 -17.28 -2.36
CA PRO A 280 4.94 -16.96 -3.73
C PRO A 280 5.84 -15.73 -3.77
N TYR A 281 6.83 -15.72 -4.66
CA TYR A 281 7.67 -14.53 -4.85
C TYR A 281 6.82 -13.43 -5.50
N PRO A 282 6.68 -12.24 -4.87
CA PRO A 282 5.88 -11.16 -5.43
C PRO A 282 6.42 -10.72 -6.79
N VAL A 283 5.55 -10.53 -7.77
CA VAL A 283 5.95 -10.22 -9.16
C VAL A 283 6.77 -8.93 -9.23
N ILE A 284 6.35 -7.90 -8.49
CA ILE A 284 7.06 -6.61 -8.43
C ILE A 284 8.45 -6.79 -7.80
N ALA A 285 8.54 -7.55 -6.71
CA ALA A 285 9.82 -7.82 -6.07
C ALA A 285 10.76 -8.62 -7.00
N LYS A 286 10.20 -9.55 -7.79
CA LYS A 286 10.95 -10.29 -8.80
C LYS A 286 11.43 -9.39 -9.93
N ALA A 287 10.58 -8.51 -10.45
CA ALA A 287 10.93 -7.53 -11.47
C ALA A 287 11.98 -6.51 -10.98
N ALA A 288 11.92 -6.14 -9.69
CA ALA A 288 12.90 -5.27 -9.05
C ALA A 288 14.17 -5.99 -8.59
N HIS A 289 14.30 -7.29 -8.86
CA HIS A 289 15.38 -8.14 -8.34
C HIS A 289 15.60 -7.96 -6.82
N ALA A 290 14.52 -7.63 -6.09
CA ALA A 290 14.59 -7.41 -4.66
C ALA A 290 14.73 -8.75 -3.94
N GLU A 291 15.68 -8.85 -3.04
CA GLU A 291 15.86 -9.99 -2.14
C GLU A 291 15.79 -9.51 -0.69
N GLY A 292 15.58 -10.42 0.25
CA GLY A 292 15.63 -10.05 1.65
C GLY A 292 14.87 -11.01 2.55
N THR A 293 14.97 -10.73 3.84
CA THR A 293 14.31 -11.51 4.89
C THR A 293 13.23 -10.67 5.57
N VAL A 294 12.07 -11.26 5.77
CA VAL A 294 10.99 -10.67 6.59
C VAL A 294 10.90 -11.45 7.88
N ILE A 295 10.94 -10.73 8.99
CA ILE A 295 10.66 -11.31 10.31
C ILE A 295 9.17 -11.12 10.61
N VAL A 296 8.50 -12.22 10.85
CA VAL A 296 7.06 -12.24 11.16
C VAL A 296 6.88 -12.78 12.58
N GLU A 297 6.20 -12.02 13.41
CA GLU A 297 5.73 -12.50 14.71
C GLU A 297 4.40 -13.24 14.52
N VAL A 298 4.27 -14.38 15.17
CA VAL A 298 3.11 -15.26 15.07
C VAL A 298 2.55 -15.58 16.44
N LEU A 299 1.23 -15.64 16.54
CA LEU A 299 0.52 -16.27 17.65
C LEU A 299 -0.04 -17.60 17.17
N VAL A 300 0.41 -18.66 17.82
CA VAL A 300 -0.01 -20.04 17.54
C VAL A 300 -1.02 -20.49 18.59
N SER A 301 -2.12 -21.06 18.15
CA SER A 301 -3.16 -21.60 19.02
C SER A 301 -2.70 -22.85 19.76
N THR A 302 -3.47 -23.26 20.77
CA THR A 302 -3.28 -24.54 21.48
C THR A 302 -3.37 -25.76 20.59
N SER A 303 -4.00 -25.65 19.41
CA SER A 303 -4.04 -26.72 18.38
C SER A 303 -2.91 -26.68 17.35
N GLY A 304 -1.99 -25.70 17.47
CA GLY A 304 -0.85 -25.56 16.58
C GLY A 304 -1.09 -24.75 15.29
N ASN A 305 -2.27 -24.16 15.11
CA ASN A 305 -2.55 -23.28 13.97
C ASN A 305 -2.11 -21.86 14.27
N VAL A 306 -1.56 -21.16 13.26
CA VAL A 306 -1.30 -19.73 13.38
C VAL A 306 -2.63 -18.97 13.36
N ILE A 307 -2.92 -18.23 14.42
CA ILE A 307 -4.15 -17.44 14.59
C ILE A 307 -3.92 -15.95 14.44
N CYS A 308 -2.68 -15.48 14.60
CA CYS A 308 -2.27 -14.11 14.32
C CYS A 308 -0.88 -14.09 13.68
N ALA A 309 -0.65 -13.14 12.79
CA ALA A 309 0.68 -12.86 12.25
C ALA A 309 0.85 -11.36 11.98
N ARG A 310 2.02 -10.80 12.33
CA ARG A 310 2.42 -9.43 11.97
C ARG A 310 3.88 -9.38 11.55
N SER A 311 4.20 -8.52 10.58
CA SER A 311 5.59 -8.28 10.20
C SER A 311 6.25 -7.32 11.19
N LEU A 312 7.37 -7.74 11.77
CA LEU A 312 8.20 -6.89 12.64
C LEU A 312 9.25 -6.11 11.84
N SER A 313 9.79 -6.72 10.77
CA SER A 313 10.81 -6.11 9.94
C SER A 313 10.88 -6.79 8.57
N GLY A 314 11.57 -6.17 7.63
CA GLY A 314 11.81 -6.69 6.30
C GLY A 314 11.29 -5.76 5.21
N HIS A 315 11.69 -6.05 3.96
CA HIS A 315 11.37 -5.23 2.82
C HIS A 315 9.84 -5.21 2.57
N PRO A 316 9.23 -4.02 2.36
CA PRO A 316 7.76 -3.89 2.20
C PRO A 316 7.16 -4.81 1.16
N LEU A 317 7.83 -5.01 0.02
CA LEU A 317 7.36 -5.87 -1.08
C LEU A 317 7.14 -7.34 -0.66
N PHE A 318 7.74 -7.79 0.43
CA PHE A 318 7.65 -9.17 0.90
C PHE A 318 6.69 -9.37 2.08
N ARG A 319 6.31 -8.29 2.79
CA ARG A 319 5.57 -8.39 4.05
C ARG A 319 4.24 -9.13 3.88
N ALA A 320 3.42 -8.69 2.91
CA ALA A 320 2.11 -9.28 2.67
C ALA A 320 2.20 -10.77 2.28
N ALA A 321 3.12 -11.13 1.37
CA ALA A 321 3.35 -12.51 0.97
C ALA A 321 3.82 -13.38 2.13
N SER A 322 4.70 -12.83 3.00
CA SER A 322 5.19 -13.51 4.19
C SER A 322 4.07 -13.79 5.20
N ILE A 323 3.24 -12.79 5.52
CA ILE A 323 2.10 -12.93 6.43
C ILE A 323 1.12 -13.96 5.89
N ALA A 324 0.73 -13.87 4.61
CA ALA A 324 -0.20 -14.80 3.98
C ALA A 324 0.31 -16.26 3.97
N ALA A 325 1.62 -16.46 3.84
CA ALA A 325 2.22 -17.80 3.92
C ALA A 325 2.24 -18.32 5.35
N VAL A 326 2.67 -17.49 6.31
CA VAL A 326 2.84 -17.89 7.71
C VAL A 326 1.49 -18.21 8.36
N LEU A 327 0.41 -17.54 8.00
CA LEU A 327 -0.95 -17.86 8.46
C LEU A 327 -1.41 -19.29 8.06
N LYS A 328 -0.76 -19.90 7.06
CA LYS A 328 -1.01 -21.29 6.66
C LYS A 328 -0.06 -22.30 7.30
N TRP A 329 0.89 -21.81 8.10
CA TRP A 329 1.80 -22.71 8.80
C TRP A 329 1.10 -23.46 9.91
N LYS A 330 1.56 -24.68 10.17
CA LYS A 330 1.09 -25.49 11.28
C LYS A 330 2.26 -25.95 12.13
N PHE A 331 2.04 -25.94 13.41
CA PHE A 331 3.01 -26.34 14.42
C PHE A 331 2.49 -27.52 15.26
N GLU A 332 3.38 -28.19 15.93
CA GLU A 332 2.99 -29.08 17.01
C GLU A 332 2.47 -28.26 18.19
N PRO A 333 1.40 -28.69 18.86
CA PRO A 333 0.96 -28.08 20.10
C PRO A 333 2.12 -27.96 21.09
N VAL A 334 2.24 -26.83 21.73
CA VAL A 334 3.22 -26.60 22.78
C VAL A 334 2.57 -26.82 24.13
N GLU A 335 3.18 -27.67 24.92
CA GLU A 335 2.70 -27.95 26.29
C GLU A 335 3.48 -27.11 27.30
N ALA A 336 2.76 -26.50 28.22
CA ALA A 336 3.30 -25.85 29.40
C ALA A 336 2.51 -26.28 30.63
N ALA A 337 3.21 -26.69 31.67
CA ALA A 337 2.61 -27.22 32.89
C ALA A 337 1.56 -28.33 32.64
N GLY A 338 1.81 -29.21 31.65
CA GLY A 338 0.93 -30.34 31.31
C GLY A 338 -0.36 -29.96 30.58
N ARG A 339 -0.45 -28.74 30.01
CA ARG A 339 -1.57 -28.27 29.18
C ARG A 339 -1.06 -27.61 27.91
N SER A 340 -1.80 -27.78 26.82
CA SER A 340 -1.52 -27.05 25.58
C SER A 340 -1.71 -25.57 25.77
N ALA A 341 -0.69 -24.76 25.41
CA ALA A 341 -0.67 -23.32 25.57
C ALA A 341 -0.64 -22.61 24.23
N LYS A 342 -1.18 -21.38 24.18
CA LYS A 342 -0.91 -20.45 23.06
C LYS A 342 0.55 -20.02 23.10
N VAL A 343 1.15 -19.80 21.94
CA VAL A 343 2.58 -19.49 21.82
C VAL A 343 2.79 -18.30 20.91
N VAL A 344 3.58 -17.34 21.39
CA VAL A 344 4.10 -16.23 20.59
C VAL A 344 5.57 -16.48 20.27
N GLY A 345 5.93 -16.33 19.03
CA GLY A 345 7.32 -16.41 18.58
C GLY A 345 7.52 -15.74 17.23
N THR A 346 8.74 -15.74 16.74
CA THR A 346 9.08 -15.13 15.46
C THR A 346 9.59 -16.16 14.46
N VAL A 347 9.23 -15.93 13.18
CA VAL A 347 9.74 -16.72 12.05
C VAL A 347 10.36 -15.80 11.02
N ALA A 348 11.41 -16.27 10.33
CA ALA A 348 12.07 -15.55 9.27
C ALA A 348 11.68 -16.16 7.92
N ILE A 349 11.17 -15.33 7.01
CA ILE A 349 10.87 -15.69 5.63
C ILE A 349 11.93 -15.07 4.74
N ASN A 350 12.68 -15.90 4.05
CA ASN A 350 13.78 -15.45 3.20
C ASN A 350 13.38 -15.55 1.71
N PHE A 351 13.50 -14.42 1.00
CA PHE A 351 13.28 -14.32 -0.43
C PHE A 351 14.62 -14.19 -1.13
N LYS A 352 14.96 -15.19 -1.93
CA LYS A 352 16.15 -15.21 -2.78
C LYS A 352 15.73 -15.52 -4.21
N LEU A 353 16.32 -14.81 -5.17
CA LEU A 353 16.15 -15.11 -6.59
C LEU A 353 17.01 -16.32 -6.96
N THR A 354 16.44 -17.21 -7.74
CA THR A 354 17.17 -18.29 -8.35
C THR A 354 17.69 -17.87 -9.72
N GLU A 355 18.71 -18.55 -10.25
CA GLU A 355 19.18 -18.31 -11.63
C GLU A 355 18.05 -18.42 -12.67
N LYS A 356 17.07 -19.29 -12.42
CA LYS A 356 15.88 -19.45 -13.22
C LYS A 356 14.99 -18.21 -13.21
N ASP A 357 14.97 -17.46 -12.10
CA ASP A 357 14.21 -16.23 -11.94
C ASP A 357 14.89 -15.05 -12.62
N MET A 358 16.19 -15.09 -12.78
CA MET A 358 17.02 -14.05 -13.40
C MET A 358 17.15 -14.16 -14.93
N ASN A 359 16.71 -15.28 -15.52
CA ASN A 359 16.82 -15.51 -16.96
C ASN A 359 15.61 -14.89 -17.70
N PRO A 360 15.80 -13.82 -18.52
CA PRO A 360 14.71 -13.17 -19.25
C PRO A 360 14.02 -14.06 -20.29
N ASN A 361 14.66 -15.18 -20.70
CA ASN A 361 14.12 -16.12 -21.68
C ASN A 361 13.14 -17.15 -21.06
N ASN A 362 12.89 -17.10 -19.78
CA ASN A 362 12.05 -18.07 -19.07
C ASN A 362 10.67 -17.48 -18.70
N GLN A 363 10.25 -16.42 -19.36
CA GLN A 363 8.87 -15.96 -19.28
C GLN A 363 7.97 -16.93 -20.07
N PRO A 364 6.83 -17.37 -19.52
CA PRO A 364 5.87 -18.12 -20.32
C PRO A 364 5.47 -17.25 -21.50
N ARG A 365 5.78 -17.70 -22.71
CA ARG A 365 5.25 -17.06 -23.92
C ARG A 365 3.74 -17.27 -23.91
N ASN A 366 3.01 -16.17 -23.75
CA ASN A 366 1.56 -16.14 -24.00
C ASN A 366 1.25 -16.42 -25.46
#